data_d9ba4c42fbcf3bee40bd5edfb43dc4c9
#
_entry.id   d9ba4c42fbcf3bee40bd5edfb43dc4c9
#
_cell.length_a   1.000
_cell.length_b   1.000
_cell.length_c   1.000
_cell.angle_alpha   90.00
_cell.angle_beta   90.00
_cell.angle_gamma   90.00
#
_symmetry.space_group_name_H-M   'P 1'
#
loop_
_entity.id
_entity.type
_entity.pdbx_description
1 polymer ?
#
loop_
_entity_poly.entity_id
_entity_poly.type
_entity_poly.pdbx_seq_one_letter_code
_entity_poly.pdbx_strand_id
1 'polypeptide(L)'
;MREIALLNPEKIKIIETNVDAETQLEFYEVLQSLGNTNTSNSFDTKILFQELTDQDTSVMHKKEILAKLVSIGEVESYRLIETYLKDPDPQLKSWAYLAYQQARMFLESNLLEESKIYIASGLGGKDHRLRYIFVFSSKESSYNKSQTNIIRGEIEYFLKKNDGYIEKLTFEQSYAICTILVAIHVDLIEIVQNIITEVNQYGSFLHENVFVTNEKAISISELESIFKTTKPETKKI
;
A
#
# COMPACT_ATOMS: atom_id res chain seq x y z
N MET A 1 -8.15 3.87 13.66
CA MET A 1 -9.05 3.97 12.48
C MET A 1 -10.24 4.90 12.67
N ARG A 2 -10.88 5.01 13.84
CA ARG A 2 -12.04 5.93 14.04
C ARG A 2 -11.73 7.42 13.84
N GLU A 3 -10.51 7.88 14.09
CA GLU A 3 -10.14 9.28 13.90
C GLU A 3 -9.97 9.69 12.44
N ILE A 4 -9.57 8.76 11.58
CA ILE A 4 -9.40 9.03 10.13
C ILE A 4 -10.75 9.22 9.44
N ALA A 5 -11.80 8.56 9.93
CA ALA A 5 -13.17 8.70 9.39
C ALA A 5 -13.78 10.09 9.63
N LEU A 6 -13.20 10.90 10.53
CA LEU A 6 -13.62 12.28 10.81
C LEU A 6 -12.93 13.32 9.91
N LEU A 7 -11.94 12.89 9.12
CA LEU A 7 -11.21 13.77 8.23
C LEU A 7 -12.01 14.01 6.94
N ASN A 8 -11.95 15.25 6.44
CA ASN A 8 -12.56 15.55 5.15
C ASN A 8 -11.93 14.68 4.04
N PRO A 9 -12.70 13.84 3.33
CA PRO A 9 -12.19 12.93 2.30
C PRO A 9 -11.40 13.66 1.20
N GLU A 10 -11.73 14.91 0.88
CA GLU A 10 -11.05 15.73 -0.12
C GLU A 10 -9.61 16.08 0.29
N LYS A 11 -9.31 16.06 1.58
CA LYS A 11 -7.96 16.30 2.12
C LYS A 11 -7.09 15.05 2.17
N ILE A 12 -7.67 13.88 1.93
CA ILE A 12 -6.95 12.61 1.96
C ILE A 12 -6.44 12.27 0.57
N LYS A 13 -5.15 12.03 0.46
CA LYS A 13 -4.50 11.51 -0.75
C LYS A 13 -3.89 10.14 -0.45
N ILE A 14 -4.18 9.18 -1.30
CA ILE A 14 -3.61 7.83 -1.19
C ILE A 14 -2.42 7.73 -2.13
N ILE A 15 -1.30 7.22 -1.63
CA ILE A 15 -0.13 6.91 -2.45
C ILE A 15 -0.43 5.62 -3.22
N GLU A 16 -0.48 5.74 -4.54
CA GLU A 16 -0.96 4.64 -5.41
C GLU A 16 0.08 3.56 -5.68
N THR A 17 1.37 3.92 -5.59
CA THR A 17 2.45 2.99 -5.90
C THR A 17 2.69 2.01 -4.76
N ASN A 18 2.92 0.76 -5.15
CA ASN A 18 3.36 -0.29 -4.26
C ASN A 18 4.85 -0.05 -3.92
N VAL A 19 5.12 0.42 -2.71
CA VAL A 19 6.45 0.49 -2.11
C VAL A 19 6.38 -0.24 -0.79
N ASP A 20 7.29 -1.19 -0.57
CA ASP A 20 7.31 -1.97 0.67
C ASP A 20 7.52 -1.07 1.91
N ALA A 21 7.00 -1.54 3.05
CA ALA A 21 6.98 -0.76 4.29
C ALA A 21 8.39 -0.45 4.81
N GLU A 22 9.37 -1.34 4.60
CA GLU A 22 10.75 -1.15 5.02
C GLU A 22 11.40 0.00 4.25
N THR A 23 11.25 0.02 2.92
CA THR A 23 11.73 1.14 2.08
C THR A 23 11.04 2.47 2.44
N GLN A 24 9.75 2.45 2.77
CA GLN A 24 9.05 3.65 3.22
C GLN A 24 9.63 4.16 4.55
N LEU A 25 9.83 3.27 5.51
CA LEU A 25 10.39 3.62 6.81
C LEU A 25 11.79 4.21 6.66
N GLU A 26 12.68 3.54 5.92
CA GLU A 26 14.04 4.02 5.64
C GLU A 26 14.02 5.42 5.02
N PHE A 27 13.14 5.65 4.03
CA PHE A 27 13.02 6.96 3.39
C PHE A 27 12.64 8.07 4.40
N TYR A 28 11.65 7.82 5.25
CA TYR A 28 11.21 8.82 6.21
C TYR A 28 12.24 9.04 7.34
N GLU A 29 12.99 8.04 7.76
CA GLU A 29 14.08 8.18 8.73
C GLU A 29 15.19 9.08 8.19
N VAL A 30 15.61 8.86 6.93
CA VAL A 30 16.61 9.72 6.27
C VAL A 30 16.09 11.15 6.13
N LEU A 31 14.85 11.33 5.71
CA LEU A 31 14.25 12.65 5.56
C LEU A 31 14.16 13.40 6.90
N GLN A 32 13.76 12.73 7.99
CA GLN A 32 13.71 13.30 9.34
C GLN A 32 15.11 13.69 9.85
N SER A 33 16.12 12.88 9.57
CA SER A 33 17.50 13.19 9.99
C SER A 33 18.00 14.51 9.40
N LEU A 34 17.58 14.83 8.17
CA LEU A 34 17.93 16.10 7.50
C LEU A 34 17.12 17.28 8.06
N GLY A 35 15.86 17.10 8.45
CA GLY A 35 15.02 18.15 9.04
C GLY A 35 15.49 18.61 10.42
N ASN A 36 16.20 17.77 11.16
CA ASN A 36 16.76 18.10 12.47
C ASN A 36 18.10 18.84 12.41
N THR A 37 18.74 18.87 11.25
CA THR A 37 19.94 19.67 11.02
C THR A 37 19.53 21.06 10.56
N ASN A 38 19.55 22.05 11.48
CA ASN A 38 19.39 23.49 11.19
C ASN A 38 20.53 24.02 10.28
N THR A 39 20.75 23.38 9.16
CA THR A 39 21.69 23.82 8.14
C THR A 39 20.94 24.63 7.09
N SER A 40 20.89 25.94 7.28
CA SER A 40 20.64 26.94 6.24
C SER A 40 21.76 26.92 5.15
N ASN A 41 22.27 25.76 4.80
CA ASN A 41 23.14 25.61 3.67
C ASN A 41 22.27 25.62 2.42
N SER A 42 22.37 26.68 1.63
CA SER A 42 21.86 26.73 0.27
C SER A 42 22.55 25.62 -0.56
N PHE A 43 21.93 24.47 -0.64
CA PHE A 43 22.40 23.40 -1.52
C PHE A 43 22.22 23.83 -2.97
N ASP A 44 23.26 23.71 -3.78
CA ASP A 44 23.13 23.90 -5.22
C ASP A 44 22.41 22.67 -5.82
N THR A 45 21.17 22.88 -6.21
CA THR A 45 20.31 21.82 -6.76
C THR A 45 20.91 21.18 -8.02
N LYS A 46 21.68 21.95 -8.81
CA LYS A 46 22.31 21.43 -10.02
C LYS A 46 23.49 20.50 -9.71
N ILE A 47 24.28 20.83 -8.69
CA ILE A 47 25.34 19.95 -8.21
C ILE A 47 24.76 18.66 -7.68
N LEU A 48 23.71 18.75 -6.83
CA LEU A 48 23.01 17.56 -6.31
C LEU A 48 22.46 16.69 -7.44
N PHE A 49 21.92 17.29 -8.50
CA PHE A 49 21.39 16.51 -9.62
C PHE A 49 22.49 15.86 -10.46
N GLN A 50 23.65 16.52 -10.64
CA GLN A 50 24.79 15.90 -11.30
C GLN A 50 25.29 14.67 -10.53
N GLU A 51 25.44 14.79 -9.20
CA GLU A 51 25.84 13.66 -8.35
C GLU A 51 24.80 12.55 -8.36
N LEU A 52 23.49 12.87 -8.38
CA LEU A 52 22.40 11.90 -8.44
C LEU A 52 22.43 11.06 -9.72
N THR A 53 22.81 11.67 -10.84
CA THR A 53 22.85 11.02 -12.16
C THR A 53 24.20 10.40 -12.49
N ASP A 54 25.24 10.65 -11.69
CA ASP A 54 26.55 10.07 -11.87
C ASP A 54 26.54 8.57 -11.52
N GLN A 55 27.11 7.75 -12.39
CA GLN A 55 27.19 6.29 -12.22
C GLN A 55 28.14 5.86 -11.09
N ASP A 56 29.15 6.69 -10.78
CA ASP A 56 30.14 6.40 -9.74
C ASP A 56 29.62 6.78 -8.34
N THR A 57 28.51 7.51 -8.23
CA THR A 57 27.89 7.86 -6.95
C THR A 57 27.21 6.65 -6.30
N SER A 58 27.54 6.38 -5.04
CA SER A 58 26.98 5.26 -4.30
C SER A 58 25.46 5.37 -4.11
N VAL A 59 24.77 4.22 -4.06
CA VAL A 59 23.31 4.15 -3.85
C VAL A 59 22.89 4.87 -2.56
N MET A 60 23.66 4.72 -1.48
CA MET A 60 23.36 5.40 -0.21
C MET A 60 23.44 6.93 -0.37
N HIS A 61 24.47 7.43 -1.04
CA HIS A 61 24.60 8.87 -1.26
C HIS A 61 23.50 9.42 -2.17
N LYS A 62 23.06 8.66 -3.19
CA LYS A 62 21.91 9.02 -4.03
C LYS A 62 20.61 9.08 -3.23
N LYS A 63 20.39 8.18 -2.25
CA LYS A 63 19.27 8.25 -1.32
C LYS A 63 19.28 9.55 -0.51
N GLU A 64 20.44 9.94 0.02
CA GLU A 64 20.60 11.19 0.74
C GLU A 64 20.35 12.42 -0.15
N ILE A 65 20.82 12.39 -1.40
CA ILE A 65 20.58 13.47 -2.37
C ILE A 65 19.09 13.62 -2.66
N LEU A 66 18.38 12.52 -2.90
CA LEU A 66 16.93 12.54 -3.10
C LEU A 66 16.21 13.16 -1.90
N ALA A 67 16.57 12.77 -0.68
CA ALA A 67 16.00 13.35 0.53
C ALA A 67 16.36 14.85 0.69
N LYS A 68 17.57 15.26 0.35
CA LYS A 68 17.97 16.68 0.33
C LYS A 68 17.15 17.49 -0.67
N LEU A 69 16.98 17.00 -1.90
CA LEU A 69 16.15 17.64 -2.91
C LEU A 69 14.69 17.81 -2.43
N VAL A 70 14.14 16.81 -1.75
CA VAL A 70 12.82 16.90 -1.13
C VAL A 70 12.77 17.98 -0.06
N SER A 71 13.78 18.06 0.82
CA SER A 71 13.81 19.00 1.95
C SER A 71 13.96 20.47 1.52
N ILE A 72 14.52 20.73 0.33
CA ILE A 72 14.59 22.09 -0.25
C ILE A 72 13.17 22.64 -0.50
N GLY A 73 12.23 21.79 -0.94
CA GLY A 73 10.82 22.17 -1.08
C GLY A 73 10.50 23.19 -2.18
N GLU A 74 11.43 23.44 -3.12
CA GLU A 74 11.29 24.39 -4.22
C GLU A 74 10.83 23.71 -5.52
N VAL A 75 10.26 24.51 -6.43
CA VAL A 75 9.80 24.01 -7.74
C VAL A 75 10.95 23.42 -8.55
N GLU A 76 12.16 23.99 -8.45
CA GLU A 76 13.33 23.49 -9.17
C GLU A 76 13.73 22.10 -8.70
N SER A 77 13.84 21.87 -7.37
CA SER A 77 14.16 20.57 -6.81
C SER A 77 13.10 19.51 -7.15
N TYR A 78 11.82 19.86 -7.14
CA TYR A 78 10.75 18.98 -7.60
C TYR A 78 10.92 18.56 -9.06
N ARG A 79 11.26 19.51 -9.97
CA ARG A 79 11.48 19.20 -11.39
C ARG A 79 12.67 18.30 -11.63
N LEU A 80 13.72 18.43 -10.83
CA LEU A 80 14.87 17.53 -10.89
C LEU A 80 14.52 16.11 -10.46
N ILE A 81 13.76 15.96 -9.38
CA ILE A 81 13.25 14.65 -8.93
C ILE A 81 12.31 14.03 -10.00
N GLU A 82 11.42 14.84 -10.58
CA GLU A 82 10.52 14.40 -11.66
C GLU A 82 11.31 13.93 -12.89
N THR A 83 12.40 14.61 -13.21
CA THR A 83 13.27 14.22 -14.33
C THR A 83 14.00 12.91 -14.04
N TYR A 84 14.55 12.74 -12.84
CA TYR A 84 15.22 11.52 -12.43
C TYR A 84 14.24 10.32 -12.39
N LEU A 85 13.00 10.54 -11.99
CA LEU A 85 11.97 9.48 -11.92
C LEU A 85 11.65 8.87 -13.28
N LYS A 86 11.91 9.54 -14.40
CA LYS A 86 11.67 8.99 -15.75
C LYS A 86 12.60 7.83 -16.10
N ASP A 87 13.82 7.86 -15.60
CA ASP A 87 14.84 6.82 -15.82
C ASP A 87 15.74 6.70 -14.58
N PRO A 88 15.20 6.22 -13.45
CA PRO A 88 15.96 6.11 -12.21
C PRO A 88 16.82 4.86 -12.19
N ASP A 89 17.89 4.88 -11.42
CA ASP A 89 18.63 3.66 -11.10
C ASP A 89 17.66 2.56 -10.63
N PRO A 90 17.77 1.32 -11.13
CA PRO A 90 16.84 0.23 -10.79
C PRO A 90 16.67 0.01 -9.29
N GLN A 91 17.75 0.18 -8.51
CA GLN A 91 17.74 0.03 -7.05
C GLN A 91 17.08 1.22 -6.32
N LEU A 92 16.92 2.36 -6.98
CA LEU A 92 16.37 3.60 -6.42
C LEU A 92 14.97 3.92 -6.92
N LYS A 93 14.37 3.06 -7.74
CA LYS A 93 13.05 3.32 -8.34
C LYS A 93 11.98 3.65 -7.28
N SER A 94 11.89 2.86 -6.22
CA SER A 94 10.95 3.09 -5.11
C SER A 94 11.27 4.37 -4.35
N TRP A 95 12.56 4.65 -4.12
CA TRP A 95 13.04 5.86 -3.47
C TRP A 95 12.75 7.14 -4.28
N ALA A 96 13.03 7.12 -5.58
CA ALA A 96 12.73 8.23 -6.49
C ALA A 96 11.24 8.54 -6.51
N TYR A 97 10.40 7.49 -6.48
CA TYR A 97 8.96 7.65 -6.42
C TYR A 97 8.51 8.29 -5.09
N LEU A 98 9.01 7.81 -3.95
CA LEU A 98 8.71 8.40 -2.64
C LEU A 98 9.17 9.86 -2.57
N ALA A 99 10.37 10.15 -3.06
CA ALA A 99 10.90 11.52 -3.12
C ALA A 99 10.01 12.43 -3.98
N TYR A 100 9.57 11.95 -5.14
CA TYR A 100 8.65 12.68 -6.01
C TYR A 100 7.31 12.99 -5.32
N GLN A 101 6.70 11.98 -4.68
CA GLN A 101 5.43 12.17 -3.98
C GLN A 101 5.57 13.14 -2.80
N GLN A 102 6.65 13.05 -2.04
CA GLN A 102 6.91 13.92 -0.90
C GLN A 102 7.17 15.37 -1.34
N ALA A 103 7.97 15.57 -2.39
CA ALA A 103 8.24 16.89 -2.94
C ALA A 103 6.96 17.53 -3.49
N ARG A 104 6.13 16.73 -4.20
CA ARG A 104 4.82 17.18 -4.68
C ARG A 104 3.91 17.60 -3.53
N MET A 105 3.88 16.82 -2.45
CA MET A 105 3.12 17.13 -1.24
C MET A 105 3.52 18.47 -0.64
N PHE A 106 4.82 18.73 -0.50
CA PHE A 106 5.32 19.99 0.04
C PHE A 106 4.92 21.17 -0.85
N LEU A 107 5.06 21.05 -2.17
CA LEU A 107 4.67 22.11 -3.10
C LEU A 107 3.17 22.36 -3.08
N GLU A 108 2.33 21.31 -3.12
CA GLU A 108 0.87 21.46 -3.06
C GLU A 108 0.44 22.12 -1.74
N SER A 109 1.04 21.73 -0.61
CA SER A 109 0.74 22.33 0.70
C SER A 109 1.13 23.81 0.76
N ASN A 110 2.31 24.15 0.24
CA ASN A 110 2.81 25.54 0.26
C ASN A 110 2.04 26.46 -0.70
N LEU A 111 1.63 25.94 -1.87
CA LEU A 111 0.93 26.75 -2.89
C LEU A 111 -0.56 26.94 -2.59
N LEU A 112 -1.19 25.96 -1.94
CA LEU A 112 -2.64 26.00 -1.69
C LEU A 112 -2.98 26.46 -0.27
N GLU A 113 -1.98 26.67 0.62
CA GLU A 113 -2.16 26.94 2.05
C GLU A 113 -3.06 25.88 2.74
N GLU A 114 -3.15 24.68 2.16
CA GLU A 114 -3.98 23.58 2.63
C GLU A 114 -3.12 22.40 3.07
N SER A 115 -3.35 21.93 4.29
CA SER A 115 -2.74 20.69 4.77
C SER A 115 -3.50 19.49 4.22
N LYS A 116 -2.86 18.70 3.35
CA LYS A 116 -3.36 17.40 2.88
C LYS A 116 -2.74 16.28 3.70
N ILE A 117 -3.52 15.22 3.91
CA ILE A 117 -3.07 14.01 4.61
C ILE A 117 -2.78 12.94 3.56
N TYR A 118 -1.56 12.45 3.56
CA TYR A 118 -1.14 11.39 2.64
C TYR A 118 -1.11 10.06 3.37
N ILE A 119 -1.75 9.06 2.79
CA ILE A 119 -1.83 7.71 3.33
C ILE A 119 -1.14 6.76 2.38
N ALA A 120 -0.14 6.06 2.90
CA ALA A 120 0.59 5.03 2.20
C ALA A 120 0.30 3.65 2.81
N SER A 121 0.28 2.63 1.98
CA SER A 121 0.34 1.21 2.40
C SER A 121 1.33 0.47 1.52
N GLY A 122 1.83 -0.68 1.96
CA GLY A 122 2.79 -1.45 1.18
C GLY A 122 2.23 -1.95 -0.16
N LEU A 123 0.91 -2.12 -0.28
CA LEU A 123 0.24 -2.47 -1.53
C LEU A 123 -0.21 -1.23 -2.35
N GLY A 124 -0.02 -0.02 -1.80
CA GLY A 124 -0.48 1.22 -2.42
C GLY A 124 -2.00 1.31 -2.53
N GLY A 125 -2.47 2.02 -3.55
CA GLY A 125 -3.90 2.19 -3.79
C GLY A 125 -4.19 2.57 -5.24
N LYS A 126 -5.42 3.01 -5.48
CA LYS A 126 -5.87 3.55 -6.77
C LYS A 126 -7.18 4.30 -6.60
N ASP A 127 -7.35 5.41 -7.32
CA ASP A 127 -8.60 6.18 -7.35
C ASP A 127 -9.14 6.50 -5.94
N HIS A 128 -8.28 6.99 -5.04
CA HIS A 128 -8.58 7.30 -3.63
C HIS A 128 -9.00 6.08 -2.77
N ARG A 129 -8.70 4.84 -3.22
CA ARG A 129 -8.96 3.58 -2.50
C ARG A 129 -7.65 2.90 -2.15
N LEU A 130 -7.60 2.33 -0.95
CA LEU A 130 -6.49 1.48 -0.52
C LEU A 130 -6.64 0.07 -1.07
N ARG A 131 -5.53 -0.54 -1.41
CA ARG A 131 -5.47 -1.93 -1.87
C ARG A 131 -5.30 -2.86 -0.68
N TYR A 132 -6.11 -3.91 -0.65
CA TYR A 132 -6.02 -5.00 0.32
C TYR A 132 -6.02 -6.35 -0.38
N ILE A 133 -5.43 -7.33 0.27
CA ILE A 133 -5.56 -8.74 -0.11
C ILE A 133 -6.40 -9.42 0.96
N PHE A 134 -7.50 -10.04 0.54
CA PHE A 134 -8.31 -10.96 1.34
C PHE A 134 -8.00 -12.38 0.92
N VAL A 135 -7.81 -13.27 1.89
CA VAL A 135 -7.63 -14.69 1.62
C VAL A 135 -8.64 -15.49 2.41
N PHE A 136 -9.58 -16.08 1.69
CA PHE A 136 -10.57 -17.00 2.23
C PHE A 136 -10.06 -18.43 2.04
N SER A 137 -10.18 -19.26 3.08
CA SER A 137 -9.78 -20.66 3.02
C SER A 137 -10.99 -21.58 3.00
N SER A 138 -10.93 -22.61 2.14
CA SER A 138 -11.95 -23.65 2.06
C SER A 138 -11.77 -24.71 3.16
N LYS A 139 -12.87 -25.25 3.66
CA LYS A 139 -12.89 -26.47 4.48
C LYS A 139 -12.57 -27.73 3.64
N GLU A 140 -12.67 -27.62 2.33
CA GLU A 140 -12.35 -28.64 1.34
C GLU A 140 -10.96 -28.41 0.74
N SER A 141 -10.42 -29.40 0.04
CA SER A 141 -9.08 -29.31 -0.57
C SER A 141 -9.01 -28.33 -1.76
N SER A 142 -10.15 -28.05 -2.39
CA SER A 142 -10.24 -27.14 -3.54
C SER A 142 -11.67 -26.63 -3.72
N TYR A 143 -11.82 -25.55 -4.48
CA TYR A 143 -13.13 -25.01 -4.85
C TYR A 143 -13.64 -25.62 -6.16
N ASN A 144 -14.93 -25.96 -6.22
CA ASN A 144 -15.60 -26.28 -7.47
C ASN A 144 -16.12 -25.00 -8.16
N LYS A 145 -16.60 -25.16 -9.40
CA LYS A 145 -17.05 -24.02 -10.24
C LYS A 145 -18.24 -23.25 -9.61
N SER A 146 -19.15 -23.94 -8.95
CA SER A 146 -20.29 -23.27 -8.29
C SER A 146 -19.82 -22.45 -7.10
N GLN A 147 -18.94 -23.00 -6.27
CA GLN A 147 -18.36 -22.30 -5.13
C GLN A 147 -17.55 -21.06 -5.55
N THR A 148 -16.73 -21.16 -6.62
CA THR A 148 -15.98 -20.00 -7.13
C THR A 148 -16.89 -18.88 -7.62
N ASN A 149 -18.03 -19.21 -8.25
CA ASN A 149 -19.00 -18.22 -8.70
C ASN A 149 -19.74 -17.57 -7.52
N ILE A 150 -20.12 -18.33 -6.51
CA ILE A 150 -20.76 -17.81 -5.29
C ILE A 150 -19.82 -16.84 -4.59
N ILE A 151 -18.56 -17.26 -4.32
CA ILE A 151 -17.56 -16.41 -3.66
C ILE A 151 -17.37 -15.10 -4.43
N ARG A 152 -17.19 -15.18 -5.75
CA ARG A 152 -17.03 -13.99 -6.59
C ARG A 152 -18.25 -13.08 -6.48
N GLY A 153 -19.45 -13.62 -6.62
CA GLY A 153 -20.70 -12.85 -6.58
C GLY A 153 -20.88 -12.10 -5.26
N GLU A 154 -20.65 -12.78 -4.13
CA GLU A 154 -20.79 -12.17 -2.82
C GLU A 154 -19.72 -11.10 -2.55
N ILE A 155 -18.45 -11.35 -2.93
CA ILE A 155 -17.39 -10.35 -2.83
C ILE A 155 -17.74 -9.11 -3.67
N GLU A 156 -18.14 -9.29 -4.93
CA GLU A 156 -18.52 -8.18 -5.82
C GLU A 156 -19.70 -7.38 -5.26
N TYR A 157 -20.69 -8.07 -4.72
CA TYR A 157 -21.89 -7.43 -4.12
C TYR A 157 -21.53 -6.55 -2.92
N PHE A 158 -20.81 -7.09 -1.94
CA PHE A 158 -20.46 -6.34 -0.74
C PHE A 158 -19.46 -5.22 -1.02
N LEU A 159 -18.50 -5.43 -1.91
CA LEU A 159 -17.57 -4.37 -2.30
C LEU A 159 -18.31 -3.23 -3.02
N LYS A 160 -19.17 -3.54 -3.97
CA LYS A 160 -19.95 -2.52 -4.70
C LYS A 160 -20.82 -1.69 -3.76
N LYS A 161 -21.43 -2.31 -2.74
CA LYS A 161 -22.23 -1.61 -1.73
C LYS A 161 -21.40 -0.64 -0.89
N ASN A 162 -20.09 -0.87 -0.77
CA ASN A 162 -19.15 -0.09 0.03
C ASN A 162 -18.15 0.70 -0.84
N ASP A 163 -18.53 1.08 -2.05
CA ASP A 163 -17.68 1.84 -2.99
C ASP A 163 -16.31 1.18 -3.23
N GLY A 164 -16.30 -0.14 -3.31
CA GLY A 164 -15.11 -0.95 -3.60
C GLY A 164 -15.28 -1.81 -4.83
N TYR A 165 -14.19 -2.44 -5.28
CA TYR A 165 -14.20 -3.40 -6.38
C TYR A 165 -13.05 -4.39 -6.30
N ILE A 166 -13.21 -5.53 -7.01
CA ILE A 166 -12.17 -6.55 -7.17
C ILE A 166 -11.19 -6.09 -8.25
N GLU A 167 -9.90 -6.06 -7.93
CA GLU A 167 -8.82 -5.88 -8.90
C GLU A 167 -8.38 -7.22 -9.49
N LYS A 168 -8.27 -8.24 -8.64
CA LYS A 168 -7.88 -9.61 -9.01
C LYS A 168 -8.51 -10.62 -8.05
N LEU A 169 -9.00 -11.74 -8.57
CA LEU A 169 -9.44 -12.88 -7.78
C LEU A 169 -8.91 -14.17 -8.40
N THR A 170 -8.15 -14.92 -7.64
CA THR A 170 -7.58 -16.22 -8.03
C THR A 170 -8.00 -17.29 -7.03
N PHE A 171 -8.12 -18.52 -7.50
CA PHE A 171 -8.40 -19.69 -6.69
C PHE A 171 -7.22 -20.65 -6.84
N GLU A 172 -6.50 -20.88 -5.76
CA GLU A 172 -5.30 -21.72 -5.74
C GLU A 172 -5.42 -22.72 -4.59
N GLN A 173 -5.48 -24.01 -4.91
CA GLN A 173 -5.73 -25.07 -3.91
C GLN A 173 -7.02 -24.79 -3.11
N SER A 174 -6.89 -24.66 -1.78
CA SER A 174 -7.99 -24.33 -0.88
C SER A 174 -8.14 -22.83 -0.59
N TYR A 175 -7.42 -21.96 -1.31
CA TYR A 175 -7.43 -20.51 -1.06
C TYR A 175 -8.11 -19.74 -2.18
N ALA A 176 -9.01 -18.82 -1.81
CA ALA A 176 -9.49 -17.76 -2.68
C ALA A 176 -8.77 -16.46 -2.30
N ILE A 177 -7.88 -16.00 -3.18
CA ILE A 177 -7.03 -14.82 -2.98
C ILE A 177 -7.62 -13.68 -3.78
N CYS A 178 -8.10 -12.66 -3.09
CA CYS A 178 -8.79 -11.52 -3.67
C CYS A 178 -8.03 -10.22 -3.40
N THR A 179 -7.52 -9.57 -4.44
CA THR A 179 -7.02 -8.19 -4.35
C THR A 179 -8.17 -7.25 -4.61
N ILE A 180 -8.42 -6.36 -3.67
CA ILE A 180 -9.54 -5.42 -3.69
C ILE A 180 -9.06 -3.99 -3.52
N LEU A 181 -9.88 -3.06 -3.96
CA LEU A 181 -9.76 -1.63 -3.71
C LEU A 181 -11.00 -1.14 -2.99
N VAL A 182 -10.82 -0.50 -1.83
CA VAL A 182 -11.92 0.06 -1.02
C VAL A 182 -11.53 1.41 -0.44
N ALA A 183 -12.53 2.27 -0.20
CA ALA A 183 -12.33 3.55 0.43
C ALA A 183 -11.83 3.37 1.88
N ILE A 184 -11.03 4.34 2.36
CA ILE A 184 -10.34 4.23 3.66
C ILE A 184 -11.27 4.16 4.88
N HIS A 185 -12.48 4.69 4.75
CA HIS A 185 -13.46 4.73 5.84
C HIS A 185 -14.29 3.44 6.00
N VAL A 186 -14.10 2.47 5.12
CA VAL A 186 -14.89 1.24 5.07
C VAL A 186 -14.46 0.28 6.17
N ASP A 187 -15.43 -0.32 6.86
CA ASP A 187 -15.17 -1.37 7.85
C ASP A 187 -14.95 -2.71 7.15
N LEU A 188 -13.68 -3.07 7.02
CA LEU A 188 -13.27 -4.33 6.36
C LEU A 188 -13.74 -5.57 7.14
N ILE A 189 -13.83 -5.48 8.47
CA ILE A 189 -14.25 -6.61 9.31
C ILE A 189 -15.72 -6.93 9.02
N GLU A 190 -16.55 -5.90 8.95
CA GLU A 190 -17.97 -6.06 8.61
C GLU A 190 -18.15 -6.68 7.21
N ILE A 191 -17.41 -6.18 6.21
CA ILE A 191 -17.45 -6.73 4.84
C ILE A 191 -17.10 -8.21 4.83
N VAL A 192 -15.98 -8.57 5.46
CA VAL A 192 -15.49 -9.96 5.48
C VAL A 192 -16.48 -10.89 6.17
N GLN A 193 -17.03 -10.47 7.31
CA GLN A 193 -18.02 -11.26 8.05
C GLN A 193 -19.30 -11.48 7.25
N ASN A 194 -19.79 -10.45 6.57
CA ASN A 194 -20.95 -10.55 5.71
C ASN A 194 -20.70 -11.50 4.53
N ILE A 195 -19.56 -11.39 3.86
CA ILE A 195 -19.18 -12.30 2.76
C ILE A 195 -19.17 -13.75 3.22
N ILE A 196 -18.52 -14.06 4.36
CA ILE A 196 -18.45 -15.43 4.88
C ILE A 196 -19.86 -15.94 5.22
N THR A 197 -20.67 -15.12 5.87
CA THR A 197 -22.01 -15.47 6.28
C THR A 197 -22.88 -15.82 5.07
N GLU A 198 -22.90 -14.98 4.05
CA GLU A 198 -23.70 -15.22 2.84
C GLU A 198 -23.19 -16.41 2.03
N VAL A 199 -21.87 -16.50 1.80
CA VAL A 199 -21.28 -17.64 1.08
C VAL A 199 -21.59 -18.97 1.78
N ASN A 200 -21.52 -19.02 3.11
CA ASN A 200 -21.74 -20.24 3.87
C ASN A 200 -23.22 -20.66 3.95
N GLN A 201 -24.17 -19.81 3.59
CA GLN A 201 -25.57 -20.22 3.39
C GLN A 201 -25.73 -21.24 2.25
N TYR A 202 -24.84 -21.21 1.25
CA TYR A 202 -24.85 -22.11 0.09
C TYR A 202 -24.13 -23.45 0.33
N GLY A 203 -23.61 -23.72 1.53
CA GLY A 203 -22.98 -25.00 1.82
C GLY A 203 -21.89 -25.03 2.88
N SER A 204 -21.71 -23.95 3.64
CA SER A 204 -20.77 -23.90 4.79
C SER A 204 -19.32 -24.33 4.46
N PHE A 205 -18.83 -24.02 3.27
CA PHE A 205 -17.54 -24.49 2.77
C PHE A 205 -16.36 -23.54 3.06
N LEU A 206 -16.59 -22.30 3.53
CA LEU A 206 -15.54 -21.40 3.96
C LEU A 206 -15.24 -21.54 5.46
N HIS A 207 -13.98 -21.45 5.83
CA HIS A 207 -13.60 -21.20 7.21
C HIS A 207 -14.01 -19.78 7.61
N GLU A 208 -14.24 -19.58 8.92
CA GLU A 208 -14.60 -18.25 9.47
C GLU A 208 -13.40 -17.30 9.55
N ASN A 209 -12.18 -17.85 9.59
CA ASN A 209 -10.96 -17.07 9.64
C ASN A 209 -10.55 -16.61 8.23
N VAL A 210 -10.36 -15.31 8.08
CA VAL A 210 -9.84 -14.68 6.86
C VAL A 210 -8.55 -13.97 7.16
N PHE A 211 -7.57 -14.12 6.29
CA PHE A 211 -6.37 -13.31 6.35
C PHE A 211 -6.58 -12.03 5.52
N VAL A 212 -6.23 -10.89 6.11
CA VAL A 212 -6.34 -9.57 5.47
C VAL A 212 -5.02 -8.83 5.63
N THR A 213 -4.48 -8.30 4.55
CA THR A 213 -3.27 -7.48 4.57
C THR A 213 -3.32 -6.35 3.54
N ASN A 214 -2.61 -5.26 3.82
CA ASN A 214 -2.30 -4.17 2.89
C ASN A 214 -0.79 -3.85 2.83
N GLU A 215 0.03 -4.73 3.39
CA GLU A 215 1.49 -4.51 3.49
C GLU A 215 2.24 -5.01 2.27
N LYS A 216 2.03 -6.28 1.90
CA LYS A 216 2.73 -6.92 0.78
C LYS A 216 1.90 -8.03 0.13
N ALA A 217 2.28 -8.40 -1.08
CA ALA A 217 1.79 -9.63 -1.70
C ALA A 217 2.21 -10.84 -0.87
N ILE A 218 1.35 -11.84 -0.79
CA ILE A 218 1.58 -13.05 0.00
C ILE A 218 1.71 -14.28 -0.90
N SER A 219 2.66 -15.15 -0.58
CA SER A 219 2.87 -16.42 -1.26
C SER A 219 2.02 -17.54 -0.66
N ILE A 220 1.77 -18.60 -1.42
CA ILE A 220 1.03 -19.78 -0.93
C ILE A 220 1.73 -20.43 0.27
N SER A 221 3.06 -20.49 0.27
CA SER A 221 3.82 -21.04 1.40
C SER A 221 3.66 -20.23 2.70
N GLU A 222 3.61 -18.90 2.60
CA GLU A 222 3.30 -18.02 3.73
C GLU A 222 1.87 -18.24 4.24
N LEU A 223 0.88 -18.35 3.32
CA LEU A 223 -0.51 -18.64 3.68
C LEU A 223 -0.65 -19.96 4.42
N GLU A 224 -0.03 -21.02 3.92
CA GLU A 224 -0.03 -22.33 4.61
C GLU A 224 0.53 -22.24 6.03
N SER A 225 1.60 -21.47 6.22
CA SER A 225 2.18 -21.25 7.55
C SER A 225 1.21 -20.52 8.48
N ILE A 226 0.58 -19.44 8.00
CA ILE A 226 -0.38 -18.63 8.77
C ILE A 226 -1.58 -19.45 9.18
N PHE A 227 -2.23 -20.16 8.24
CA PHE A 227 -3.42 -20.94 8.52
C PHE A 227 -3.15 -22.22 9.31
N LYS A 228 -1.92 -22.80 9.29
CA LYS A 228 -1.52 -23.90 10.16
C LYS A 228 -1.37 -23.46 11.62
N THR A 229 -0.82 -22.26 11.84
CA THR A 229 -0.59 -21.73 13.20
C THR A 229 -1.91 -21.28 13.86
N THR A 230 -2.93 -20.99 13.09
CA THR A 230 -4.24 -20.50 13.55
C THR A 230 -5.24 -21.63 13.84
N LYS A 231 -4.90 -22.90 13.58
CA LYS A 231 -5.76 -24.02 13.99
C LYS A 231 -5.76 -24.11 15.52
N PRO A 232 -6.91 -24.00 16.20
CA PRO A 232 -6.97 -24.26 17.63
C PRO A 232 -6.48 -25.70 17.86
N GLU A 233 -5.50 -25.86 18.76
CA GLU A 233 -5.11 -27.19 19.24
C GLU A 233 -6.36 -27.90 19.73
N THR A 234 -6.82 -28.90 19.00
CA THR A 234 -7.83 -29.83 19.48
C THR A 234 -7.18 -30.59 20.61
N LYS A 235 -7.34 -30.12 21.85
CA LYS A 235 -7.05 -30.95 23.02
C LYS A 235 -7.87 -32.21 22.88
N LYS A 236 -7.20 -33.30 22.52
CA LYS A 236 -7.72 -34.64 22.74
C LYS A 236 -7.89 -34.82 24.25
N ILE A 237 -9.14 -34.90 24.69
CA ILE A 237 -9.54 -35.42 26.01
C ILE A 237 -9.42 -36.94 25.95
#